data_43285c64eb1f0c46b035b99974adc4e3
#
_entry.id   43285c64eb1f0c46b035b99974adc4e3
#
_cell.length_a   1.000
_cell.length_b   1.000
_cell.length_c   1.000
_cell.angle_alpha   90.00
_cell.angle_beta   90.00
_cell.angle_gamma   90.00
#
_symmetry.space_group_name_H-M   'P 1'
#
loop_
_entity.id
_entity.type
_entity.pdbx_description
1 polymer ?
#
loop_
_entity_poly.entity_id
_entity_poly.type
_entity_poly.pdbx_seq_one_letter_code
_entity_poly.pdbx_strand_id
1 'polypeptide(L)'
;MAALPQNRGLSRATLRARSNPGPPMSFLWPQYLWWMLLLPLLPALYLWLLRRRGKPVLRLSSIAVVRQAAGPAWRRHIPPTLILLALALLMLCLARPVARVTLPWSKSIIMLAIDVSLSMRVGDVKPTRMVAAQEAARSFLQDLPRDIDVGIVTFAGTAVVAQQVTRDRPSLLSAIDNIQMQRGTAIGSAIVVCLAELFPDHGIDLSDMIFGSQRPAQSLDRQQKAPPKAIEPVAPGSYKPAAIILLSDGRRTTGVDTLRAAQMAADRGVRVHVVGLGTPDGHLMAGEGMAFYLQLDEAGLREVARVTGGEYHQAANADALRGVYQQLGSKLQAETRETEVTALFALLAALLVAAGTTLSLLWFGRVA
;
A
#
# COMPACT_ATOMS: atom_id res chain seq x y z
N MET A 1 -20.23 14.38 -62.85
CA MET A 1 -19.92 15.69 -62.24
C MET A 1 -20.74 15.82 -60.97
N ALA A 2 -20.16 15.62 -59.82
CA ALA A 2 -20.62 16.14 -58.54
C ALA A 2 -19.52 15.77 -57.50
N ALA A 3 -18.85 16.77 -57.01
CA ALA A 3 -17.71 16.67 -56.07
C ALA A 3 -18.18 16.38 -54.65
N LEU A 4 -17.50 15.47 -53.98
CA LEU A 4 -17.62 15.22 -52.55
C LEU A 4 -16.83 16.28 -51.76
N PRO A 5 -17.33 16.81 -50.64
CA PRO A 5 -16.59 17.73 -49.79
C PRO A 5 -15.62 16.99 -48.89
N GLN A 6 -14.37 17.41 -48.91
CA GLN A 6 -13.31 17.05 -47.96
C GLN A 6 -13.71 17.47 -46.55
N ASN A 7 -13.78 16.52 -45.64
CA ASN A 7 -13.96 16.77 -44.22
C ASN A 7 -12.58 17.00 -43.57
N ARG A 8 -12.29 18.26 -43.23
CA ARG A 8 -11.08 18.73 -42.54
C ARG A 8 -11.16 18.42 -41.05
N GLY A 9 -10.15 17.76 -40.57
CA GLY A 9 -9.52 18.14 -39.32
C GLY A 9 -10.32 17.97 -38.01
N LEU A 10 -10.42 16.76 -37.47
CA LEU A 10 -10.63 16.60 -36.03
C LEU A 10 -9.24 16.52 -35.35
N SER A 11 -8.90 17.68 -34.79
CA SER A 11 -7.76 17.90 -33.91
C SER A 11 -7.71 16.83 -32.82
N ARG A 12 -6.60 16.12 -32.74
CA ARG A 12 -6.22 15.27 -31.61
C ARG A 12 -5.98 16.16 -30.38
N ALA A 13 -7.03 16.52 -29.69
CA ALA A 13 -6.93 17.02 -28.33
C ALA A 13 -6.57 15.83 -27.44
N THR A 14 -5.28 15.59 -27.25
CA THR A 14 -4.72 14.73 -26.20
C THR A 14 -5.18 15.28 -24.86
N LEU A 15 -6.22 14.69 -24.31
CA LEU A 15 -6.59 14.80 -22.90
C LEU A 15 -5.46 14.16 -22.07
N ARG A 16 -4.37 14.90 -21.89
CA ARG A 16 -3.49 14.74 -20.74
C ARG A 16 -4.31 15.12 -19.52
N ALA A 17 -4.95 14.16 -18.90
CA ALA A 17 -5.36 14.27 -17.51
C ALA A 17 -4.08 14.52 -16.69
N ARG A 18 -3.73 15.81 -16.53
CA ARG A 18 -2.82 16.25 -15.49
C ARG A 18 -3.48 15.84 -14.19
N SER A 19 -3.02 14.75 -13.60
CA SER A 19 -3.20 14.48 -12.18
C SER A 19 -2.49 15.65 -11.46
N ASN A 20 -3.27 16.66 -11.13
CA ASN A 20 -2.80 17.74 -10.28
C ASN A 20 -2.53 17.05 -8.91
N PRO A 21 -1.29 16.95 -8.43
CA PRO A 21 -1.06 16.48 -7.08
C PRO A 21 -1.76 17.51 -6.19
N GLY A 22 -2.86 17.10 -5.55
CA GLY A 22 -3.56 17.97 -4.60
C GLY A 22 -2.57 18.50 -3.56
N PRO A 23 -2.91 19.58 -2.83
CA PRO A 23 -1.99 20.22 -1.89
C PRO A 23 -1.37 19.16 -0.97
N PRO A 24 -0.07 19.29 -0.63
CA PRO A 24 0.66 18.30 0.17
C PRO A 24 0.08 18.13 1.58
N MET A 25 -0.75 19.05 2.02
CA MET A 25 -1.48 19.01 3.30
C MET A 25 -2.96 19.29 3.07
N SER A 26 -3.80 18.49 3.72
CA SER A 26 -5.25 18.70 3.80
C SER A 26 -5.68 18.75 5.27
N PHE A 27 -6.84 19.36 5.55
CA PHE A 27 -7.39 19.45 6.89
C PHE A 27 -8.69 18.63 6.95
N LEU A 28 -8.80 17.74 7.94
CA LEU A 28 -10.04 16.97 8.14
C LEU A 28 -11.20 17.88 8.58
N TRP A 29 -10.90 18.90 9.39
CA TRP A 29 -11.90 19.82 9.92
C TRP A 29 -11.52 21.28 9.66
N PRO A 30 -11.60 21.76 8.43
CA PRO A 30 -11.16 23.13 8.06
C PRO A 30 -11.96 24.24 8.77
N GLN A 31 -13.15 23.91 9.26
CA GLN A 31 -14.00 24.85 10.00
C GLN A 31 -13.35 25.37 11.28
N TYR A 32 -12.47 24.60 11.92
CA TYR A 32 -11.76 25.06 13.12
C TYR A 32 -10.67 26.07 12.84
N LEU A 33 -10.24 26.26 11.59
CA LEU A 33 -9.32 27.33 11.22
C LEU A 33 -9.91 28.73 11.48
N TRP A 34 -11.23 28.88 11.49
CA TRP A 34 -11.88 30.15 11.84
C TRP A 34 -11.53 30.64 13.25
N TRP A 35 -11.23 29.72 14.17
CA TRP A 35 -10.80 30.08 15.53
C TRP A 35 -9.43 30.76 15.54
N MET A 36 -8.60 30.61 14.49
CA MET A 36 -7.35 31.34 14.35
C MET A 36 -7.57 32.86 14.20
N LEU A 37 -8.75 33.29 13.77
CA LEU A 37 -9.10 34.71 13.72
C LEU A 37 -9.16 35.35 15.11
N LEU A 38 -9.31 34.57 16.18
CA LEU A 38 -9.25 35.07 17.56
C LEU A 38 -7.82 35.28 18.05
N LEU A 39 -6.84 34.69 17.37
CA LEU A 39 -5.44 34.71 17.77
C LEU A 39 -4.85 36.14 17.83
N PRO A 40 -5.11 37.06 16.89
CA PRO A 40 -4.61 38.43 16.97
C PRO A 40 -5.21 39.27 18.11
N LEU A 41 -6.34 38.81 18.67
CA LEU A 41 -6.96 39.49 19.81
C LEU A 41 -6.07 39.37 21.08
N LEU A 42 -5.33 38.27 21.23
CA LEU A 42 -4.46 38.03 22.39
C LEU A 42 -3.26 39.03 22.44
N PRO A 43 -2.45 39.24 21.40
CA PRO A 43 -1.43 40.24 21.41
C PRO A 43 -2.00 41.68 21.49
N ALA A 44 -3.16 41.93 20.90
CA ALA A 44 -3.84 43.22 21.06
C ALA A 44 -4.24 43.47 22.52
N LEU A 45 -4.80 42.47 23.20
CA LEU A 45 -5.11 42.52 24.62
C LEU A 45 -3.85 42.68 25.49
N TYR A 46 -2.78 41.96 25.15
CA TYR A 46 -1.48 42.08 25.84
C TYR A 46 -0.91 43.49 25.73
N LEU A 47 -0.88 44.06 24.52
CA LEU A 47 -0.42 45.42 24.30
C LEU A 47 -1.30 46.46 24.99
N TRP A 48 -2.61 46.25 25.01
CA TRP A 48 -3.54 47.13 25.70
C TRP A 48 -3.35 47.08 27.23
N LEU A 49 -3.17 45.88 27.82
CA LEU A 49 -2.85 45.74 29.24
C LEU A 49 -1.51 46.35 29.60
N LEU A 50 -0.48 46.27 28.73
CA LEU A 50 0.80 46.91 28.93
C LEU A 50 0.68 48.45 28.93
N ARG A 51 -0.19 48.99 28.07
CA ARG A 51 -0.45 50.47 28.02
C ARG A 51 -1.26 50.93 29.22
N ARG A 52 -2.19 50.08 29.75
CA ARG A 52 -3.00 50.42 30.93
C ARG A 52 -2.25 50.33 32.27
N ARG A 53 -1.16 49.55 32.36
CA ARG A 53 -0.33 49.52 33.56
C ARG A 53 0.32 50.92 33.67
N GLY A 54 -0.35 51.82 34.39
CA GLY A 54 0.20 53.09 34.75
C GLY A 54 1.54 52.94 35.40
N LYS A 55 2.47 53.77 35.03
CA LYS A 55 3.83 53.76 35.62
C LYS A 55 3.69 54.04 37.13
N PRO A 56 3.97 53.07 38.00
CA PRO A 56 4.11 53.41 39.40
C PRO A 56 5.29 54.33 39.52
N VAL A 57 5.04 55.58 39.89
CA VAL A 57 6.04 56.57 40.12
C VAL A 57 6.71 56.23 41.46
N LEU A 58 7.65 55.30 41.45
CA LEU A 58 8.58 55.09 42.57
C LEU A 58 9.66 56.15 42.44
N ARG A 59 9.65 57.12 43.36
CA ARG A 59 10.76 58.07 43.57
C ARG A 59 11.93 57.32 44.22
N LEU A 60 12.80 56.70 43.42
CA LEU A 60 14.04 56.09 43.83
C LEU A 60 15.19 57.04 43.63
N SER A 61 15.99 57.28 44.65
CA SER A 61 17.12 58.22 44.67
C SER A 61 18.31 57.83 43.76
N SER A 62 18.31 56.62 43.16
CA SER A 62 19.39 56.26 42.22
C SER A 62 18.83 55.47 40.99
N ILE A 63 18.45 56.23 39.99
CA ILE A 63 17.96 55.71 38.70
C ILE A 63 19.05 54.90 37.95
N ALA A 64 20.33 55.18 38.21
CA ALA A 64 21.45 54.51 37.53
C ALA A 64 21.56 53.02 37.88
N VAL A 65 21.35 52.63 39.12
CA VAL A 65 21.41 51.22 39.57
C VAL A 65 20.23 50.40 39.04
N VAL A 66 19.05 50.99 38.97
CA VAL A 66 17.86 50.33 38.43
C VAL A 66 17.99 50.15 36.91
N ARG A 67 18.65 51.04 36.22
CA ARG A 67 18.88 50.96 34.76
C ARG A 67 19.91 49.88 34.39
N GLN A 68 20.92 49.64 35.25
CA GLN A 68 21.93 48.58 35.09
C GLN A 68 21.34 47.20 35.39
N ALA A 69 20.39 47.09 36.33
CA ALA A 69 19.72 45.85 36.68
C ALA A 69 18.57 45.47 35.68
N ALA A 70 18.05 46.46 34.95
CA ALA A 70 17.04 46.23 33.94
C ALA A 70 17.67 45.65 32.66
N GLY A 71 17.57 44.33 32.49
CA GLY A 71 17.99 43.65 31.28
C GLY A 71 17.28 44.20 30.02
N PRO A 72 17.75 43.85 28.82
CA PRO A 72 17.22 44.39 27.57
C PRO A 72 15.71 44.14 27.45
N ALA A 73 14.99 45.18 27.10
CA ALA A 73 13.51 45.24 27.09
C ALA A 73 12.85 44.15 26.20
N TRP A 74 13.55 43.62 25.22
CA TRP A 74 13.05 42.59 24.32
C TRP A 74 12.86 41.22 25.03
N ARG A 75 13.64 40.93 26.08
CA ARG A 75 13.49 39.67 26.86
C ARG A 75 12.11 39.53 27.47
N ARG A 76 11.43 40.62 27.75
CA ARG A 76 10.08 40.63 28.31
C ARG A 76 9.04 40.09 27.33
N HIS A 77 9.28 40.21 26.04
CA HIS A 77 8.31 39.80 25.00
C HIS A 77 8.51 38.37 24.52
N ILE A 78 9.68 37.72 24.78
CA ILE A 78 9.97 36.37 24.31
C ILE A 78 9.02 35.31 24.92
N PRO A 79 8.86 35.21 26.26
CA PRO A 79 8.00 34.16 26.81
C PRO A 79 6.53 34.28 26.33
N PRO A 80 5.88 35.47 26.32
CA PRO A 80 4.53 35.58 25.77
C PRO A 80 4.42 35.25 24.30
N THR A 81 5.43 35.58 23.48
CA THR A 81 5.40 35.24 22.04
C THR A 81 5.55 33.73 21.80
N LEU A 82 6.37 33.03 22.59
CA LEU A 82 6.48 31.57 22.52
C LEU A 82 5.16 30.90 22.90
N ILE A 83 4.50 31.37 23.94
CA ILE A 83 3.20 30.86 24.38
C ILE A 83 2.11 31.12 23.31
N LEU A 84 2.13 32.33 22.70
CA LEU A 84 1.22 32.66 21.62
C LEU A 84 1.42 31.75 20.40
N LEU A 85 2.69 31.48 20.04
CA LEU A 85 3.03 30.57 18.95
C LEU A 85 2.58 29.12 19.25
N ALA A 86 2.78 28.69 20.49
CA ALA A 86 2.30 27.38 20.93
C ALA A 86 0.77 27.29 20.84
N LEU A 87 0.05 28.34 21.25
CA LEU A 87 -1.41 28.39 21.14
C LEU A 87 -1.86 28.35 19.68
N ALA A 88 -1.16 29.04 18.78
CA ALA A 88 -1.42 29.00 17.35
C ALA A 88 -1.27 27.57 16.79
N LEU A 89 -0.21 26.87 17.19
CA LEU A 89 0.00 25.46 16.81
C LEU A 89 -1.08 24.53 17.37
N LEU A 90 -1.51 24.73 18.60
CA LEU A 90 -2.61 23.97 19.20
C LEU A 90 -3.94 24.20 18.46
N MET A 91 -4.22 25.44 18.08
CA MET A 91 -5.41 25.74 17.26
C MET A 91 -5.31 25.09 15.87
N LEU A 92 -4.12 25.03 15.28
CA LEU A 92 -3.88 24.31 14.03
C LEU A 92 -4.13 22.79 14.22
N CYS A 93 -3.75 22.22 15.38
CA CYS A 93 -4.00 20.82 15.71
C CYS A 93 -5.51 20.50 15.76
N LEU A 94 -6.37 21.45 16.16
CA LEU A 94 -7.83 21.27 16.15
C LEU A 94 -8.37 21.01 14.73
N ALA A 95 -7.75 21.60 13.72
CA ALA A 95 -8.13 21.40 12.32
C ALA A 95 -7.69 20.03 11.76
N ARG A 96 -6.98 19.20 12.55
CA ARG A 96 -6.43 17.89 12.18
C ARG A 96 -5.72 17.93 10.83
N PRO A 97 -4.51 18.51 10.76
CA PRO A 97 -3.73 18.49 9.55
C PRO A 97 -3.32 17.07 9.19
N VAL A 98 -3.62 16.68 7.94
CA VAL A 98 -3.26 15.40 7.34
C VAL A 98 -2.22 15.67 6.25
N ALA A 99 -1.09 15.03 6.36
CA ALA A 99 -0.06 15.04 5.32
C ALA A 99 -0.01 13.69 4.61
N ARG A 100 0.21 13.72 3.32
CA ARG A 100 0.53 12.52 2.54
C ARG A 100 1.98 12.16 2.81
N VAL A 101 2.19 11.28 3.75
CA VAL A 101 3.52 10.75 4.05
C VAL A 101 3.61 9.37 3.43
N THR A 102 4.60 9.17 2.55
CA THR A 102 4.99 7.85 2.10
C THR A 102 5.73 7.17 3.24
N LEU A 103 4.99 6.52 4.12
CA LEU A 103 5.60 5.67 5.13
C LEU A 103 5.96 4.34 4.47
N PRO A 104 7.19 3.86 4.61
CA PRO A 104 7.50 2.50 4.22
C PRO A 104 6.59 1.57 5.03
N TRP A 105 5.80 0.77 4.33
CA TRP A 105 4.87 -0.17 4.96
C TRP A 105 5.66 -1.19 5.75
N SER A 106 5.43 -1.23 7.04
CA SER A 106 6.20 -2.09 7.94
C SER A 106 5.89 -3.58 7.84
N LYS A 107 4.99 -4.03 6.98
CA LYS A 107 4.69 -5.47 6.73
C LYS A 107 3.84 -5.63 5.46
N SER A 108 4.40 -5.39 4.28
CA SER A 108 3.75 -5.81 3.04
C SER A 108 4.15 -7.24 2.72
N ILE A 109 3.16 -8.09 2.44
CA ILE A 109 3.36 -9.48 2.02
C ILE A 109 2.96 -9.61 0.55
N ILE A 110 3.82 -10.16 -0.27
CA ILE A 110 3.52 -10.47 -1.66
C ILE A 110 3.55 -11.99 -1.84
N MET A 111 2.44 -12.56 -2.29
CA MET A 111 2.39 -13.96 -2.68
C MET A 111 2.56 -14.09 -4.18
N LEU A 112 3.64 -14.72 -4.62
CA LEU A 112 3.86 -15.06 -6.03
C LEU A 112 3.29 -16.44 -6.31
N ALA A 113 2.21 -16.51 -7.10
CA ALA A 113 1.63 -17.77 -7.57
C ALA A 113 2.09 -18.00 -9.02
N ILE A 114 2.92 -18.99 -9.23
CA ILE A 114 3.57 -19.29 -10.52
C ILE A 114 3.02 -20.58 -11.09
N ASP A 115 2.48 -20.49 -12.31
CA ASP A 115 2.03 -21.64 -13.09
C ASP A 115 3.25 -22.46 -13.54
N VAL A 116 3.25 -23.75 -13.19
CA VAL A 116 4.28 -24.72 -13.56
C VAL A 116 3.71 -25.85 -14.43
N SER A 117 2.59 -25.60 -15.09
CA SER A 117 1.94 -26.54 -16.01
C SER A 117 2.78 -26.75 -17.27
N LEU A 118 2.50 -27.88 -17.96
CA LEU A 118 3.24 -28.23 -19.19
C LEU A 118 3.06 -27.20 -20.33
N SER A 119 1.99 -26.42 -20.32
CA SER A 119 1.78 -25.31 -21.26
C SER A 119 2.86 -24.24 -21.16
N MET A 120 3.52 -24.11 -20.00
CA MET A 120 4.64 -23.20 -19.81
C MET A 120 5.93 -23.61 -20.57
N ARG A 121 5.95 -24.79 -21.21
CA ARG A 121 7.03 -25.22 -22.13
C ARG A 121 7.00 -24.50 -23.47
N VAL A 122 5.90 -23.86 -23.82
CA VAL A 122 5.74 -23.21 -25.11
C VAL A 122 6.78 -22.11 -25.28
N GLY A 123 7.34 -22.02 -26.51
CA GLY A 123 8.39 -21.06 -26.88
C GLY A 123 7.85 -19.81 -27.60
N ASP A 124 6.57 -19.47 -27.45
CA ASP A 124 5.99 -18.23 -27.96
C ASP A 124 6.56 -17.00 -27.23
N VAL A 125 6.89 -17.18 -25.97
CA VAL A 125 7.70 -16.27 -25.16
C VAL A 125 9.10 -16.85 -25.04
N LYS A 126 10.09 -16.21 -25.67
CA LYS A 126 11.46 -16.75 -25.72
C LYS A 126 12.19 -16.58 -24.38
N PRO A 127 13.03 -17.58 -23.94
CA PRO A 127 13.27 -18.86 -24.62
C PRO A 127 12.12 -19.84 -24.48
N THR A 128 11.42 -19.88 -23.33
CA THR A 128 10.13 -20.53 -23.06
C THR A 128 9.36 -19.70 -22.05
N ARG A 129 8.03 -19.88 -21.95
CA ARG A 129 7.21 -19.17 -20.94
C ARG A 129 7.77 -19.39 -19.53
N MET A 130 8.18 -20.63 -19.19
CA MET A 130 8.73 -20.95 -17.89
C MET A 130 10.03 -20.22 -17.59
N VAL A 131 10.99 -20.24 -18.52
CA VAL A 131 12.28 -19.55 -18.34
C VAL A 131 12.06 -18.04 -18.20
N ALA A 132 11.22 -17.47 -19.06
CA ALA A 132 10.86 -16.04 -18.97
C ALA A 132 10.21 -15.70 -17.63
N ALA A 133 9.32 -16.57 -17.12
CA ALA A 133 8.67 -16.41 -15.81
C ALA A 133 9.68 -16.44 -14.66
N GLN A 134 10.62 -17.42 -14.68
CA GLN A 134 11.67 -17.53 -13.67
C GLN A 134 12.61 -16.31 -13.68
N GLU A 135 13.06 -15.87 -14.86
CA GLU A 135 13.91 -14.69 -14.99
C GLU A 135 13.22 -13.41 -14.50
N ALA A 136 11.96 -13.22 -14.88
CA ALA A 136 11.19 -12.08 -14.45
C ALA A 136 10.92 -12.09 -12.93
N ALA A 137 10.62 -13.26 -12.36
CA ALA A 137 10.44 -13.41 -10.90
C ALA A 137 11.75 -13.14 -10.15
N ARG A 138 12.91 -13.59 -10.67
CA ARG A 138 14.23 -13.26 -10.09
C ARG A 138 14.51 -11.76 -10.12
N SER A 139 14.31 -11.12 -11.28
CA SER A 139 14.49 -9.67 -11.42
C SER A 139 13.57 -8.92 -10.44
N PHE A 140 12.30 -9.31 -10.36
CA PHE A 140 11.35 -8.74 -9.41
C PHE A 140 11.82 -8.83 -7.97
N LEU A 141 12.29 -10.01 -7.52
CA LEU A 141 12.81 -10.21 -6.17
C LEU A 141 14.05 -9.37 -5.86
N GLN A 142 14.90 -9.12 -6.87
CA GLN A 142 16.10 -8.27 -6.75
C GLN A 142 15.74 -6.78 -6.64
N ASP A 143 14.74 -6.34 -7.42
CA ASP A 143 14.27 -4.95 -7.45
C ASP A 143 13.39 -4.60 -6.24
N LEU A 144 12.85 -5.61 -5.55
CA LEU A 144 11.94 -5.41 -4.43
C LEU A 144 12.70 -4.99 -3.15
N PRO A 145 12.23 -3.99 -2.39
CA PRO A 145 12.80 -3.62 -1.11
C PRO A 145 12.93 -4.81 -0.16
N ARG A 146 13.97 -4.79 0.68
CA ARG A 146 14.29 -5.91 1.58
C ARG A 146 13.31 -6.04 2.76
N ASP A 147 12.51 -5.04 3.02
CA ASP A 147 11.50 -4.98 4.09
C ASP A 147 10.17 -5.66 3.71
N ILE A 148 10.00 -6.02 2.43
CA ILE A 148 8.81 -6.72 1.94
C ILE A 148 8.99 -8.23 2.10
N ASP A 149 8.01 -8.85 2.77
CA ASP A 149 7.93 -10.31 2.90
C ASP A 149 7.36 -10.93 1.62
N VAL A 150 7.95 -12.02 1.14
CA VAL A 150 7.49 -12.71 -0.08
C VAL A 150 7.30 -14.19 0.19
N GLY A 151 6.18 -14.74 -0.28
CA GLY A 151 5.92 -16.18 -0.35
C GLY A 151 5.80 -16.63 -1.80
N ILE A 152 6.15 -17.89 -2.09
CA ILE A 152 6.04 -18.48 -3.42
C ILE A 152 5.15 -19.71 -3.37
N VAL A 153 4.11 -19.69 -4.20
CA VAL A 153 3.22 -20.82 -4.45
C VAL A 153 3.41 -21.26 -5.90
N THR A 154 3.67 -22.52 -6.12
CA THR A 154 3.66 -23.13 -7.46
C THR A 154 2.40 -23.94 -7.66
N PHE A 155 1.84 -23.89 -8.84
CA PHE A 155 0.64 -24.66 -9.13
C PHE A 155 0.64 -25.25 -10.54
N ALA A 156 0.10 -26.46 -10.60
CA ALA A 156 -0.21 -27.20 -11.82
C ALA A 156 -1.49 -28.00 -11.58
N GLY A 157 -1.47 -29.31 -11.58
CA GLY A 157 -2.62 -30.14 -11.17
C GLY A 157 -3.08 -29.91 -9.74
N THR A 158 -2.18 -29.51 -8.86
CA THR A 158 -2.40 -29.07 -7.47
C THR A 158 -1.61 -27.77 -7.21
N ALA A 159 -1.88 -27.11 -6.10
CA ALA A 159 -1.12 -25.97 -5.64
C ALA A 159 -0.34 -26.30 -4.37
N VAL A 160 0.92 -25.87 -4.30
CA VAL A 160 1.84 -26.16 -3.20
C VAL A 160 2.63 -24.90 -2.84
N VAL A 161 2.87 -24.68 -1.55
CA VAL A 161 3.78 -23.62 -1.08
C VAL A 161 5.21 -24.08 -1.39
N ALA A 162 5.85 -23.46 -2.37
CA ALA A 162 7.25 -23.70 -2.71
C ALA A 162 8.19 -23.04 -1.71
N GLN A 163 7.82 -21.85 -1.22
CA GLN A 163 8.53 -21.14 -0.16
C GLN A 163 7.52 -20.36 0.70
N GLN A 164 7.54 -20.61 1.98
CA GLN A 164 6.76 -19.83 2.96
C GLN A 164 7.18 -18.37 2.97
N VAL A 165 6.31 -17.52 3.46
CA VAL A 165 6.54 -16.06 3.56
C VAL A 165 7.83 -15.77 4.31
N THR A 166 8.80 -15.14 3.64
CA THR A 166 10.12 -14.83 4.20
C THR A 166 10.73 -13.56 3.57
N ARG A 167 11.75 -12.97 4.24
CA ARG A 167 12.62 -11.91 3.70
C ARG A 167 13.93 -12.46 3.14
N ASP A 168 14.18 -13.73 3.34
CA ASP A 168 15.40 -14.37 2.88
C ASP A 168 15.39 -14.55 1.36
N ARG A 169 16.02 -13.61 0.65
CA ARG A 169 16.07 -13.60 -0.81
C ARG A 169 16.78 -14.83 -1.41
N PRO A 170 17.90 -15.32 -0.85
CA PRO A 170 18.52 -16.58 -1.30
C PRO A 170 17.55 -17.76 -1.30
N SER A 171 16.77 -17.98 -0.24
CA SER A 171 15.77 -19.06 -0.17
C SER A 171 14.69 -18.91 -1.23
N LEU A 172 14.21 -17.68 -1.47
CA LEU A 172 13.22 -17.39 -2.52
C LEU A 172 13.78 -17.68 -3.92
N LEU A 173 15.02 -17.27 -4.21
CA LEU A 173 15.67 -17.53 -5.47
C LEU A 173 15.88 -19.03 -5.69
N SER A 174 16.33 -19.76 -4.67
CA SER A 174 16.47 -21.21 -4.72
C SER A 174 15.15 -21.92 -5.00
N ALA A 175 14.04 -21.42 -4.42
CA ALA A 175 12.72 -21.99 -4.69
C ALA A 175 12.30 -21.79 -6.16
N ILE A 176 12.60 -20.63 -6.76
CA ILE A 176 12.35 -20.38 -8.20
C ILE A 176 13.21 -21.27 -9.09
N ASP A 177 14.49 -21.50 -8.72
CA ASP A 177 15.42 -22.31 -9.51
C ASP A 177 15.05 -23.80 -9.50
N ASN A 178 14.46 -24.28 -8.41
CA ASN A 178 14.06 -25.68 -8.21
C ASN A 178 12.65 -26.00 -8.71
N ILE A 179 11.96 -25.09 -9.39
CA ILE A 179 10.63 -25.29 -9.95
C ILE A 179 10.64 -26.48 -10.96
N GLN A 180 9.75 -27.43 -10.75
CA GLN A 180 9.54 -28.55 -11.64
C GLN A 180 8.17 -28.47 -12.30
N MET A 181 8.13 -28.68 -13.62
CA MET A 181 6.88 -28.65 -14.39
C MET A 181 6.06 -29.91 -14.13
N GLN A 182 4.75 -29.72 -14.03
CA GLN A 182 3.77 -30.78 -13.77
C GLN A 182 2.59 -30.67 -14.75
N ARG A 183 1.72 -31.71 -14.78
CA ARG A 183 0.50 -31.69 -15.61
C ARG A 183 -0.66 -31.01 -14.89
N GLY A 184 -1.54 -30.37 -15.68
CA GLY A 184 -2.75 -29.72 -15.18
C GLY A 184 -2.51 -28.25 -14.76
N THR A 185 -3.60 -27.53 -14.52
CA THR A 185 -3.58 -26.11 -14.12
C THR A 185 -4.74 -25.85 -13.17
N ALA A 186 -4.44 -25.59 -11.88
CA ALA A 186 -5.40 -25.42 -10.79
C ALA A 186 -5.31 -23.98 -10.21
N ILE A 187 -5.70 -22.98 -11.01
CA ILE A 187 -5.61 -21.56 -10.65
C ILE A 187 -6.35 -21.24 -9.35
N GLY A 188 -7.60 -21.73 -9.22
CA GLY A 188 -8.37 -21.47 -8.00
C GLY A 188 -7.71 -22.06 -6.75
N SER A 189 -7.10 -23.24 -6.87
CA SER A 189 -6.34 -23.85 -5.76
C SER A 189 -5.13 -23.00 -5.38
N ALA A 190 -4.44 -22.40 -6.34
CA ALA A 190 -3.32 -21.49 -6.08
C ALA A 190 -3.76 -20.26 -5.26
N ILE A 191 -4.87 -19.64 -5.62
CA ILE A 191 -5.44 -18.51 -4.86
C ILE A 191 -5.79 -18.94 -3.44
N VAL A 192 -6.43 -20.11 -3.27
CA VAL A 192 -6.79 -20.65 -1.94
C VAL A 192 -5.57 -20.92 -1.08
N VAL A 193 -4.50 -21.51 -1.64
CA VAL A 193 -3.24 -21.75 -0.91
C VAL A 193 -2.56 -20.43 -0.52
N CYS A 194 -2.54 -19.45 -1.41
CA CYS A 194 -2.05 -18.11 -1.06
C CYS A 194 -2.86 -17.48 0.08
N LEU A 195 -4.18 -17.63 0.07
CA LEU A 195 -5.03 -17.13 1.16
C LEU A 195 -4.82 -17.89 2.46
N ALA A 196 -4.59 -19.20 2.42
CA ALA A 196 -4.28 -20.01 3.60
C ALA A 196 -2.96 -19.58 4.26
N GLU A 197 -1.95 -19.24 3.44
CA GLU A 197 -0.66 -18.74 3.92
C GLU A 197 -0.77 -17.30 4.49
N LEU A 198 -1.60 -16.44 3.88
CA LEU A 198 -1.84 -15.08 4.36
C LEU A 198 -2.71 -15.04 5.63
N PHE A 199 -3.61 -16.01 5.80
CA PHE A 199 -4.58 -16.03 6.90
C PHE A 199 -4.62 -17.42 7.57
N PRO A 200 -3.56 -17.83 8.28
CA PRO A 200 -3.49 -19.17 8.91
C PRO A 200 -4.60 -19.38 9.95
N ASP A 201 -5.10 -18.31 10.56
CA ASP A 201 -6.14 -18.38 11.59
C ASP A 201 -7.56 -18.58 11.02
N HIS A 202 -7.75 -18.42 9.69
CA HIS A 202 -9.07 -18.54 9.07
C HIS A 202 -9.48 -19.97 8.72
N GLY A 203 -8.63 -20.97 9.03
CA GLY A 203 -8.94 -22.39 8.83
C GLY A 203 -9.24 -22.78 7.39
N ILE A 204 -8.57 -22.13 6.42
CA ILE A 204 -8.73 -22.44 5.00
C ILE A 204 -8.03 -23.75 4.70
N ASP A 205 -8.78 -24.80 4.35
CA ASP A 205 -8.25 -26.10 3.95
C ASP A 205 -8.59 -26.40 2.49
N LEU A 206 -7.55 -26.56 1.68
CA LEU A 206 -7.69 -26.85 0.26
C LEU A 206 -8.36 -28.22 0.04
N SER A 207 -8.06 -29.20 0.92
CA SER A 207 -8.62 -30.56 0.82
C SER A 207 -10.15 -30.54 0.96
N ASP A 208 -10.66 -29.78 1.94
CA ASP A 208 -12.10 -29.64 2.16
C ASP A 208 -12.80 -28.96 0.98
N MET A 209 -12.10 -28.09 0.28
CA MET A 209 -12.65 -27.38 -0.90
C MET A 209 -12.67 -28.24 -2.17
N ILE A 210 -11.70 -29.14 -2.34
CA ILE A 210 -11.61 -30.03 -3.52
C ILE A 210 -12.50 -31.26 -3.35
N PHE A 211 -12.50 -31.86 -2.17
CA PHE A 211 -13.15 -33.15 -1.92
C PHE A 211 -14.46 -33.05 -1.15
N GLY A 212 -14.86 -31.82 -0.72
CA GLY A 212 -16.01 -31.58 0.14
C GLY A 212 -15.78 -32.08 1.57
N SER A 213 -16.58 -31.56 2.51
CA SER A 213 -16.49 -31.90 3.94
C SER A 213 -16.97 -33.34 4.28
N GLN A 214 -17.09 -34.22 3.29
CA GLN A 214 -17.63 -35.57 3.46
C GLN A 214 -16.62 -36.64 3.92
N ARG A 215 -15.41 -36.24 4.32
CA ARG A 215 -14.52 -37.20 4.98
C ARG A 215 -14.80 -37.23 6.48
N PRO A 216 -15.34 -38.36 7.00
CA PRO A 216 -15.43 -38.58 8.45
C PRO A 216 -14.07 -39.05 9.00
N ALA A 217 -12.99 -38.41 8.64
CA ALA A 217 -11.70 -38.61 9.27
C ALA A 217 -11.45 -37.45 10.21
N GLN A 218 -12.04 -37.52 11.42
CA GLN A 218 -11.57 -36.78 12.57
C GLN A 218 -10.12 -37.19 12.82
N SER A 219 -9.17 -36.43 12.31
CA SER A 219 -7.80 -36.53 12.80
C SER A 219 -7.82 -36.09 14.27
N LEU A 220 -7.31 -36.98 15.14
CA LEU A 220 -7.21 -36.77 16.59
C LEU A 220 -6.51 -35.44 16.95
N ASP A 221 -5.75 -34.86 16.03
CA ASP A 221 -5.08 -33.54 16.16
C ASP A 221 -5.98 -32.32 15.96
N ARG A 222 -7.19 -32.47 15.44
CA ARG A 222 -8.13 -31.34 15.24
C ARG A 222 -8.75 -30.79 16.54
N GLN A 223 -8.57 -31.47 17.66
CA GLN A 223 -9.16 -31.05 18.95
C GLN A 223 -8.52 -29.80 19.58
N GLN A 224 -7.42 -29.31 19.02
CA GLN A 224 -6.72 -28.13 19.58
C GLN A 224 -6.71 -26.87 18.68
N LYS A 225 -7.25 -26.94 17.46
CA LYS A 225 -7.40 -25.71 16.66
C LYS A 225 -8.64 -24.95 17.10
N ALA A 226 -8.45 -23.69 17.50
CA ALA A 226 -9.54 -22.75 17.75
C ALA A 226 -10.54 -22.75 16.59
N PRO A 227 -11.84 -22.54 16.83
CA PRO A 227 -12.82 -22.47 15.76
C PRO A 227 -12.41 -21.39 14.75
N PRO A 228 -12.57 -21.66 13.44
CA PRO A 228 -12.16 -20.73 12.41
C PRO A 228 -12.86 -19.38 12.63
N LYS A 229 -12.09 -18.30 12.57
CA LYS A 229 -12.62 -16.97 12.76
C LYS A 229 -13.63 -16.65 11.66
N ALA A 230 -14.85 -16.28 12.04
CA ALA A 230 -15.88 -15.89 11.10
C ALA A 230 -15.38 -14.71 10.26
N ILE A 231 -15.57 -14.79 8.95
CA ILE A 231 -15.13 -13.77 8.00
C ILE A 231 -16.32 -12.84 7.79
N GLU A 232 -16.13 -11.56 8.13
CA GLU A 232 -17.02 -10.51 7.67
C GLU A 232 -16.51 -10.04 6.31
N PRO A 233 -17.31 -10.16 5.22
CA PRO A 233 -16.89 -9.72 3.91
C PRO A 233 -16.55 -8.23 3.91
N VAL A 234 -15.39 -7.89 3.35
CA VAL A 234 -14.94 -6.51 3.23
C VAL A 234 -14.92 -6.05 1.77
N ALA A 235 -14.78 -4.76 1.53
CA ALA A 235 -14.72 -4.26 0.15
C ALA A 235 -13.51 -4.88 -0.60
N PRO A 236 -13.68 -5.34 -1.86
CA PRO A 236 -12.58 -5.87 -2.67
C PRO A 236 -11.40 -4.91 -2.72
N GLY A 237 -10.18 -5.45 -2.56
CA GLY A 237 -8.95 -4.65 -2.58
C GLY A 237 -8.71 -3.75 -1.37
N SER A 238 -9.51 -3.87 -0.31
CA SER A 238 -9.37 -3.06 0.91
C SER A 238 -8.24 -3.52 1.83
N TYR A 239 -7.84 -4.79 1.75
CA TYR A 239 -6.72 -5.35 2.54
C TYR A 239 -5.39 -4.98 1.89
N LYS A 240 -4.84 -3.87 2.34
CA LYS A 240 -3.60 -3.30 1.79
C LYS A 240 -2.31 -4.05 2.16
N PRO A 241 -2.20 -4.72 3.34
CA PRO A 241 -0.95 -5.37 3.75
C PRO A 241 -0.51 -6.56 2.91
N ALA A 242 -1.37 -7.09 2.04
CA ALA A 242 -0.98 -8.20 1.17
C ALA A 242 -1.57 -8.10 -0.23
N ALA A 243 -0.85 -8.66 -1.19
CA ALA A 243 -1.32 -8.85 -2.56
C ALA A 243 -0.85 -10.20 -3.10
N ILE A 244 -1.63 -10.76 -4.02
CA ILE A 244 -1.26 -11.96 -4.76
C ILE A 244 -0.93 -11.54 -6.18
N ILE A 245 0.21 -12.00 -6.70
CA ILE A 245 0.59 -11.88 -8.12
C ILE A 245 0.49 -13.27 -8.72
N LEU A 246 -0.49 -13.48 -9.56
CA LEU A 246 -0.78 -14.73 -10.25
C LEU A 246 -0.22 -14.70 -11.66
N LEU A 247 0.68 -15.61 -11.99
CA LEU A 247 1.23 -15.81 -13.33
C LEU A 247 0.71 -17.11 -13.91
N SER A 248 -0.04 -17.04 -15.02
CA SER A 248 -0.63 -18.22 -15.68
C SER A 248 -0.92 -17.95 -17.15
N ASP A 249 -1.11 -19.01 -17.93
CA ASP A 249 -1.68 -18.97 -19.27
C ASP A 249 -3.23 -19.06 -19.28
N GLY A 250 -3.85 -19.17 -18.13
CA GLY A 250 -5.28 -18.97 -17.88
C GLY A 250 -6.18 -20.16 -18.07
N ARG A 251 -5.74 -21.27 -18.64
CA ARG A 251 -6.62 -22.42 -18.89
C ARG A 251 -6.70 -23.37 -17.69
N ARG A 252 -7.73 -23.19 -16.87
CA ARG A 252 -8.00 -24.13 -15.77
C ARG A 252 -8.37 -25.53 -16.31
N THR A 253 -7.73 -26.56 -15.79
CA THR A 253 -8.04 -27.96 -16.11
C THR A 253 -8.54 -28.75 -14.91
N THR A 254 -8.22 -28.32 -13.69
CA THR A 254 -8.51 -29.03 -12.44
C THR A 254 -8.59 -28.07 -11.24
N GLY A 255 -8.86 -28.61 -10.07
CA GLY A 255 -8.85 -27.87 -8.80
C GLY A 255 -10.11 -27.05 -8.52
N VAL A 256 -10.00 -26.16 -7.54
CA VAL A 256 -11.10 -25.28 -7.10
C VAL A 256 -11.52 -24.34 -8.23
N ASP A 257 -12.81 -24.02 -8.27
CA ASP A 257 -13.32 -23.04 -9.24
C ASP A 257 -12.61 -21.70 -9.07
N THR A 258 -12.10 -21.16 -10.20
CA THR A 258 -11.28 -19.95 -10.21
C THR A 258 -12.03 -18.72 -9.71
N LEU A 259 -13.31 -18.56 -10.12
CA LEU A 259 -14.12 -17.41 -9.71
C LEU A 259 -14.53 -17.51 -8.23
N ARG A 260 -14.83 -18.73 -7.77
CA ARG A 260 -15.10 -18.97 -6.34
C ARG A 260 -13.88 -18.62 -5.47
N ALA A 261 -12.69 -19.01 -5.88
CA ALA A 261 -11.46 -18.64 -5.20
C ALA A 261 -11.17 -17.12 -5.24
N ALA A 262 -11.44 -16.48 -6.40
CA ALA A 262 -11.35 -15.04 -6.54
C ALA A 262 -12.34 -14.30 -5.61
N GLN A 263 -13.58 -14.81 -5.49
CA GLN A 263 -14.55 -14.26 -4.56
C GLN A 263 -14.08 -14.38 -3.11
N MET A 264 -13.47 -15.51 -2.73
CA MET A 264 -12.88 -15.68 -1.40
C MET A 264 -11.75 -14.68 -1.12
N ALA A 265 -10.95 -14.34 -2.11
CA ALA A 265 -9.93 -13.29 -2.00
C ALA A 265 -10.57 -11.90 -1.87
N ALA A 266 -11.61 -11.62 -2.66
CA ALA A 266 -12.37 -10.38 -2.62
C ALA A 266 -13.04 -10.18 -1.25
N ASP A 267 -13.69 -11.20 -0.69
CA ASP A 267 -14.33 -11.17 0.63
C ASP A 267 -13.35 -10.85 1.77
N ARG A 268 -12.07 -11.17 1.57
CA ARG A 268 -10.96 -10.83 2.49
C ARG A 268 -10.25 -9.52 2.12
N GLY A 269 -10.71 -8.86 1.06
CA GLY A 269 -10.14 -7.61 0.55
C GLY A 269 -8.77 -7.76 -0.11
N VAL A 270 -8.29 -8.98 -0.38
CA VAL A 270 -6.98 -9.22 -0.98
C VAL A 270 -7.05 -9.02 -2.49
N ARG A 271 -6.15 -8.19 -3.03
CA ARG A 271 -6.03 -7.99 -4.48
C ARG A 271 -5.27 -9.15 -5.11
N VAL A 272 -5.79 -9.63 -6.24
CA VAL A 272 -5.09 -10.58 -7.10
C VAL A 272 -4.72 -9.88 -8.39
N HIS A 273 -3.44 -9.52 -8.54
CA HIS A 273 -2.90 -9.03 -9.79
C HIS A 273 -2.58 -10.22 -10.68
N VAL A 274 -3.06 -10.19 -11.90
CA VAL A 274 -2.94 -11.33 -12.81
C VAL A 274 -2.06 -10.97 -13.99
N VAL A 275 -1.09 -11.82 -14.26
CA VAL A 275 -0.19 -11.71 -15.41
C VAL A 275 -0.44 -12.89 -16.34
N GLY A 276 -1.13 -12.63 -17.45
CA GLY A 276 -1.37 -13.60 -18.51
C GLY A 276 -0.14 -13.76 -19.38
N LEU A 277 0.40 -14.97 -19.45
CA LEU A 277 1.60 -15.27 -20.23
C LEU A 277 1.24 -16.03 -21.50
N GLY A 278 1.59 -15.47 -22.66
CA GLY A 278 1.33 -16.08 -23.96
C GLY A 278 0.69 -15.15 -24.97
N THR A 279 0.51 -15.67 -26.17
CA THR A 279 -0.10 -14.94 -27.28
C THR A 279 -1.58 -15.33 -27.45
N PRO A 280 -2.46 -14.36 -27.75
CA PRO A 280 -3.90 -14.64 -27.98
C PRO A 280 -4.14 -15.51 -29.22
N ASP A 281 -3.23 -15.46 -30.19
CA ASP A 281 -3.35 -16.20 -31.45
C ASP A 281 -3.11 -17.72 -31.28
N GLY A 282 -2.64 -18.15 -30.10
CA GLY A 282 -2.38 -19.53 -29.76
C GLY A 282 -1.19 -20.15 -30.53
N HIS A 283 -0.57 -21.14 -29.91
CA HIS A 283 0.52 -21.94 -30.53
C HIS A 283 0.13 -23.42 -30.62
N LEU A 284 0.46 -24.03 -31.77
CA LEU A 284 0.35 -25.48 -31.95
C LEU A 284 1.59 -26.13 -31.32
N MET A 285 1.39 -26.90 -30.24
CA MET A 285 2.39 -27.82 -29.75
C MET A 285 2.21 -29.19 -30.42
N ALA A 286 3.19 -29.58 -31.22
CA ALA A 286 3.29 -30.94 -31.72
C ALA A 286 4.12 -31.78 -30.72
N GLY A 287 3.50 -32.75 -30.06
CA GLY A 287 4.20 -33.69 -29.16
C GLY A 287 3.52 -35.06 -29.23
N GLU A 288 4.29 -36.12 -29.39
CA GLU A 288 3.87 -37.55 -29.30
C GLU A 288 2.54 -37.89 -30.02
N GLY A 289 2.37 -37.39 -31.26
CA GLY A 289 1.22 -37.74 -32.11
C GLY A 289 -0.07 -36.94 -31.86
N MET A 290 -0.07 -35.97 -30.98
CA MET A 290 -1.20 -35.06 -30.75
C MET A 290 -0.77 -33.60 -30.85
N ALA A 291 -1.47 -32.81 -31.64
CA ALA A 291 -1.32 -31.36 -31.70
C ALA A 291 -2.27 -30.71 -30.70
N PHE A 292 -1.76 -29.99 -29.72
CA PHE A 292 -2.55 -29.21 -28.79
C PHE A 292 -2.49 -27.75 -29.18
N TYR A 293 -3.66 -27.15 -29.32
CA TYR A 293 -3.80 -25.71 -29.52
C TYR A 293 -3.86 -25.03 -28.14
N LEU A 294 -2.78 -24.29 -27.80
CA LEU A 294 -2.67 -23.61 -26.51
C LEU A 294 -2.90 -22.11 -26.70
N GLN A 295 -4.08 -21.66 -26.35
CA GLN A 295 -4.47 -20.25 -26.38
C GLN A 295 -4.56 -19.72 -24.97
N LEU A 296 -4.18 -18.46 -24.79
CA LEU A 296 -4.32 -17.73 -23.52
C LEU A 296 -5.82 -17.52 -23.20
N ASP A 297 -6.29 -17.99 -22.05
CA ASP A 297 -7.65 -17.69 -21.54
C ASP A 297 -7.67 -16.32 -20.83
N GLU A 298 -7.63 -15.29 -21.65
CA GLU A 298 -7.58 -13.91 -21.17
C GLU A 298 -8.87 -13.51 -20.43
N ALA A 299 -10.03 -14.01 -20.86
CA ALA A 299 -11.32 -13.63 -20.29
C ALA A 299 -11.45 -14.08 -18.83
N GLY A 300 -11.08 -15.34 -18.53
CA GLY A 300 -11.11 -15.88 -17.19
C GLY A 300 -10.13 -15.15 -16.24
N LEU A 301 -8.93 -14.86 -16.74
CA LEU A 301 -7.89 -14.16 -15.98
C LEU A 301 -8.27 -12.71 -15.66
N ARG A 302 -8.82 -11.98 -16.62
CA ARG A 302 -9.33 -10.61 -16.42
C ARG A 302 -10.44 -10.56 -15.37
N GLU A 303 -11.32 -11.56 -15.39
CA GLU A 303 -12.42 -11.61 -14.43
C GLU A 303 -11.92 -11.83 -12.99
N VAL A 304 -10.87 -12.65 -12.79
CA VAL A 304 -10.22 -12.81 -11.48
C VAL A 304 -9.69 -11.47 -10.96
N ALA A 305 -8.95 -10.73 -11.79
CA ALA A 305 -8.44 -9.42 -11.43
C ALA A 305 -9.57 -8.44 -11.10
N ARG A 306 -10.63 -8.40 -11.92
CA ARG A 306 -11.77 -7.50 -11.75
C ARG A 306 -12.51 -7.75 -10.43
N VAL A 307 -12.81 -9.00 -10.10
CA VAL A 307 -13.55 -9.39 -8.89
C VAL A 307 -12.79 -9.04 -7.63
N THR A 308 -11.45 -9.19 -7.65
CA THR A 308 -10.59 -8.94 -6.50
C THR A 308 -10.11 -7.49 -6.37
N GLY A 309 -10.43 -6.62 -7.35
CA GLY A 309 -9.92 -5.23 -7.40
C GLY A 309 -8.43 -5.15 -7.73
N GLY A 310 -7.87 -6.21 -8.34
CA GLY A 310 -6.51 -6.24 -8.87
C GLY A 310 -6.44 -5.74 -10.32
N GLU A 311 -5.26 -5.88 -10.92
CA GLU A 311 -5.00 -5.48 -12.31
C GLU A 311 -4.65 -6.72 -13.15
N TYR A 312 -5.12 -6.74 -14.40
CA TYR A 312 -4.72 -7.72 -15.39
C TYR A 312 -3.67 -7.13 -16.32
N HIS A 313 -2.58 -7.85 -16.51
CA HIS A 313 -1.52 -7.50 -17.45
C HIS A 313 -1.25 -8.67 -18.38
N GLN A 314 -1.03 -8.37 -19.66
CA GLN A 314 -0.60 -9.37 -20.63
C GLN A 314 0.89 -9.22 -20.89
N ALA A 315 1.62 -10.31 -20.82
CA ALA A 315 3.03 -10.38 -21.17
C ALA A 315 3.25 -11.27 -22.38
N ALA A 316 3.43 -10.64 -23.55
CA ALA A 316 3.71 -11.32 -24.79
C ALA A 316 5.21 -11.70 -24.95
N ASN A 317 6.09 -11.12 -24.14
CA ASN A 317 7.53 -11.37 -24.16
C ASN A 317 8.14 -11.17 -22.76
N ALA A 318 9.40 -11.60 -22.58
CA ALA A 318 10.12 -11.52 -21.31
C ALA A 318 10.30 -10.06 -20.82
N ASP A 319 10.53 -9.11 -21.73
CA ASP A 319 10.73 -7.70 -21.36
C ASP A 319 9.41 -7.06 -20.90
N ALA A 320 8.29 -7.38 -21.55
CA ALA A 320 6.97 -6.96 -21.11
C ALA A 320 6.67 -7.52 -19.72
N LEU A 321 7.01 -8.77 -19.46
CA LEU A 321 6.83 -9.41 -18.15
C LEU A 321 7.66 -8.72 -17.05
N ARG A 322 8.92 -8.38 -17.32
CA ARG A 322 9.76 -7.58 -16.39
C ARG A 322 9.14 -6.20 -16.13
N GLY A 323 8.66 -5.52 -17.17
CA GLY A 323 8.00 -4.22 -17.04
C GLY A 323 6.74 -4.28 -16.17
N VAL A 324 5.92 -5.33 -16.32
CA VAL A 324 4.74 -5.56 -15.49
C VAL A 324 5.13 -5.74 -14.01
N TYR A 325 6.11 -6.57 -13.71
CA TYR A 325 6.58 -6.77 -12.35
C TYR A 325 7.16 -5.49 -11.72
N GLN A 326 7.93 -4.69 -12.46
CA GLN A 326 8.44 -3.39 -11.99
C GLN A 326 7.31 -2.41 -11.72
N GLN A 327 6.30 -2.35 -12.59
CA GLN A 327 5.13 -1.50 -12.39
C GLN A 327 4.31 -1.93 -11.16
N LEU A 328 4.07 -3.22 -10.97
CA LEU A 328 3.39 -3.75 -9.79
C LEU A 328 4.20 -3.49 -8.52
N GLY A 329 5.51 -3.74 -8.54
CA GLY A 329 6.40 -3.45 -7.42
C GLY A 329 6.37 -1.97 -7.01
N SER A 330 6.44 -1.05 -7.96
CA SER A 330 6.38 0.39 -7.70
C SER A 330 5.02 0.84 -7.17
N LYS A 331 3.91 0.28 -7.67
CA LYS A 331 2.56 0.58 -7.18
C LYS A 331 2.33 0.07 -5.76
N LEU A 332 2.78 -1.14 -5.46
CA LEU A 332 2.68 -1.71 -4.11
C LEU A 332 3.52 -0.93 -3.09
N GLN A 333 4.62 -0.28 -3.52
CA GLN A 333 5.44 0.62 -2.70
C GLN A 333 4.85 2.03 -2.55
N ALA A 334 4.17 2.52 -3.60
CA ALA A 334 3.74 3.92 -3.70
C ALA A 334 2.38 4.20 -3.02
N GLU A 335 1.79 3.26 -2.30
CA GLU A 335 0.51 3.50 -1.64
C GLU A 335 0.70 4.51 -0.49
N THR A 336 0.53 5.78 -0.83
CA THR A 336 0.62 6.92 0.08
C THR A 336 -0.50 6.84 1.12
N ARG A 337 -0.13 6.68 2.38
CA ARG A 337 -1.09 6.77 3.48
C ARG A 337 -1.23 8.21 3.91
N GLU A 338 -2.45 8.70 3.97
CA GLU A 338 -2.73 9.97 4.65
C GLU A 338 -2.57 9.76 6.15
N THR A 339 -1.51 10.33 6.72
CA THR A 339 -1.21 10.19 8.15
C THR A 339 -1.47 11.53 8.83
N GLU A 340 -2.15 11.49 9.97
CA GLU A 340 -2.36 12.68 10.79
C GLU A 340 -1.02 13.14 11.38
N VAL A 341 -0.59 14.34 11.01
CA VAL A 341 0.63 14.95 11.54
C VAL A 341 0.37 15.81 12.79
N THR A 342 -0.85 15.72 13.32
CA THR A 342 -1.30 16.45 14.52
C THR A 342 -0.37 16.25 15.71
N ALA A 343 0.16 15.01 15.91
CA ALA A 343 1.07 14.68 17.00
C ALA A 343 2.39 15.47 16.95
N LEU A 344 2.93 15.73 15.75
CA LEU A 344 4.17 16.52 15.60
C LEU A 344 3.94 17.98 15.98
N PHE A 345 2.82 18.56 15.55
CA PHE A 345 2.47 19.94 15.91
C PHE A 345 2.18 20.08 17.40
N ALA A 346 1.51 19.07 18.01
CA ALA A 346 1.24 19.06 19.44
C ALA A 346 2.55 18.96 20.25
N LEU A 347 3.50 18.11 19.82
CA LEU A 347 4.81 18.01 20.46
C LEU A 347 5.57 19.34 20.37
N LEU A 348 5.59 19.96 19.21
CA LEU A 348 6.25 21.27 19.02
C LEU A 348 5.61 22.34 19.89
N ALA A 349 4.28 22.38 19.99
CA ALA A 349 3.56 23.29 20.88
C ALA A 349 3.93 23.07 22.35
N ALA A 350 3.99 21.82 22.81
CA ALA A 350 4.40 21.48 24.17
C ALA A 350 5.85 21.95 24.47
N LEU A 351 6.77 21.77 23.53
CA LEU A 351 8.16 22.25 23.66
C LEU A 351 8.22 23.80 23.74
N LEU A 352 7.41 24.49 22.96
CA LEU A 352 7.35 25.96 23.01
C LEU A 352 6.77 26.47 24.33
N VAL A 353 5.75 25.82 24.89
CA VAL A 353 5.21 26.14 26.22
C VAL A 353 6.27 25.91 27.28
N ALA A 354 6.94 24.75 27.27
CA ALA A 354 7.99 24.43 28.20
C ALA A 354 9.15 25.44 28.13
N ALA A 355 9.59 25.80 26.93
CA ALA A 355 10.64 26.83 26.73
C ALA A 355 10.18 28.20 27.22
N GLY A 356 8.96 28.64 26.88
CA GLY A 356 8.40 29.91 27.30
C GLY A 356 8.26 30.01 28.83
N THR A 357 7.75 28.99 29.49
CA THR A 357 7.61 28.93 30.95
C THR A 357 8.98 28.90 31.65
N THR A 358 9.93 28.10 31.16
CA THR A 358 11.29 28.03 31.70
C THR A 358 12.02 29.38 31.58
N LEU A 359 11.97 30.03 30.40
CA LEU A 359 12.55 31.35 30.20
C LEU A 359 11.90 32.40 31.13
N SER A 360 10.58 32.32 31.30
CA SER A 360 9.86 33.24 32.18
C SER A 360 10.30 33.09 33.64
N LEU A 361 10.44 31.84 34.11
CA LEU A 361 10.93 31.58 35.46
C LEU A 361 12.36 32.02 35.65
N LEU A 362 13.27 31.73 34.71
CA LEU A 362 14.70 32.08 34.80
C LEU A 362 14.91 33.62 34.76
N TRP A 363 14.14 34.35 33.99
CA TRP A 363 14.38 35.80 33.82
C TRP A 363 13.55 36.68 34.75
N PHE A 364 12.38 36.21 35.16
CA PHE A 364 11.44 37.04 35.92
C PHE A 364 10.97 36.40 37.24
N GLY A 365 11.35 35.15 37.54
CA GLY A 365 10.92 34.43 38.74
C GLY A 365 9.39 34.23 38.81
N ARG A 366 8.68 34.31 37.67
CA ARG A 366 7.21 34.20 37.56
C ARG A 366 6.86 33.33 36.39
N VAL A 367 5.78 32.56 36.53
CA VAL A 367 5.14 31.92 35.39
C VAL A 367 4.40 32.98 34.61
N ALA A 368 4.57 33.05 33.31
CA ALA A 368 3.98 34.07 32.41
C ALA A 368 2.48 33.97 32.36
#